data_22b51c403f9d82421958b8d91b470764
#
_entry.id   22b51c403f9d82421958b8d91b470764
#
_cell.length_a   1.000
_cell.length_b   1.000
_cell.length_c   1.000
_cell.angle_alpha   90.00
_cell.angle_beta   90.00
_cell.angle_gamma   90.00
#
_symmetry.space_group_name_H-M   'P 1'
#
loop_
_entity.id
_entity.type
_entity.pdbx_description
1 polymer ?
#
loop_
_entity_poly.entity_id
_entity_poly.type
_entity_poly.pdbx_seq_one_letter_code
_entity_poly.pdbx_strand_id
1 'polypeptide(L)'
;MKKYNSLLICFVGILAVYGCKEKKNTGDIITKKPVTIVQRKIQQTGNYVQSRKIKWLGGVYTVETKRVADTSLPLIEDGNTKYYDNKIMIRILRSDGSEFFNHTFTKLDFKDYIDGTYSDGALVGIVLDRAEGDNLLFAASVGSPDKMSDEYIPLLLKVSRQGKVSISKDTQLDTGSSEASEQDLSEEEGM
;
A
#
# COMPACT_ATOMS: atom_id res chain seq x y z
N MET A 1 6.46 59.33 79.42
CA MET A 1 5.59 58.55 78.50
C MET A 1 5.72 58.95 77.02
N LYS A 2 6.62 59.85 76.58
CA LYS A 2 6.79 60.24 75.14
C LYS A 2 7.88 59.43 74.37
N LYS A 3 8.71 58.71 75.06
CA LYS A 3 9.84 57.98 74.42
C LYS A 3 9.49 56.58 73.90
N TYR A 4 8.39 55.96 74.41
CA TYR A 4 7.99 54.65 73.98
C TYR A 4 7.16 54.62 72.67
N ASN A 5 6.45 55.73 72.38
CA ASN A 5 5.66 55.88 71.17
C ASN A 5 6.54 55.92 69.88
N SER A 6 7.76 56.52 70.02
CA SER A 6 8.70 56.69 68.93
C SER A 6 9.34 55.34 68.55
N LEU A 7 9.58 54.46 69.56
CA LEU A 7 10.13 53.10 69.33
C LEU A 7 9.11 52.13 68.73
N LEU A 8 7.83 52.33 69.12
CA LEU A 8 6.76 51.48 68.56
C LEU A 8 6.47 51.75 67.08
N ILE A 9 6.57 53.08 66.70
CA ILE A 9 6.38 53.48 65.28
C ILE A 9 7.51 52.95 64.39
N CYS A 10 8.77 52.88 64.86
CA CYS A 10 9.88 52.34 64.13
C CYS A 10 9.73 50.81 63.93
N PHE A 11 9.14 50.09 64.92
CA PHE A 11 8.98 48.64 64.84
C PHE A 11 7.86 48.20 63.86
N VAL A 12 6.79 49.04 63.73
CA VAL A 12 5.72 48.81 62.77
C VAL A 12 6.16 49.15 61.34
N GLY A 13 7.13 50.08 61.14
CA GLY A 13 7.67 50.39 59.82
C GLY A 13 8.57 49.34 59.22
N ILE A 14 9.22 48.53 60.04
CA ILE A 14 10.14 47.48 59.56
C ILE A 14 9.40 46.21 59.08
N LEU A 15 8.19 45.96 59.53
CA LEU A 15 7.38 44.80 59.10
C LEU A 15 6.70 44.97 57.73
N ALA A 16 6.69 46.18 57.15
CA ALA A 16 6.05 46.45 55.85
C ALA A 16 6.93 46.13 54.61
N VAL A 17 8.23 45.81 54.78
CA VAL A 17 9.14 45.57 53.65
C VAL A 17 9.49 44.09 53.40
N TYR A 18 8.87 43.18 54.16
CA TYR A 18 8.90 41.76 53.77
C TYR A 18 7.78 41.46 52.79
N GLY A 19 7.78 42.23 51.67
CA GLY A 19 6.99 41.86 50.49
C GLY A 19 7.52 40.57 49.93
N CYS A 20 6.68 39.57 49.93
CA CYS A 20 6.91 38.28 49.26
C CYS A 20 7.43 38.53 47.84
N LYS A 21 8.71 38.20 47.59
CA LYS A 21 9.20 37.95 46.23
C LYS A 21 8.55 36.65 45.77
N GLU A 22 7.38 36.76 45.16
CA GLU A 22 6.88 35.68 44.31
C GLU A 22 7.94 35.40 43.23
N LYS A 23 8.71 34.36 43.40
CA LYS A 23 9.43 33.71 42.30
C LYS A 23 8.33 33.23 41.35
N LYS A 24 8.03 34.02 40.31
CA LYS A 24 7.43 33.48 39.10
C LYS A 24 8.38 32.41 38.55
N ASN A 25 8.20 31.20 38.98
CA ASN A 25 8.68 30.04 38.24
C ASN A 25 7.86 29.98 36.94
N THR A 26 8.26 30.80 35.96
CA THR A 26 7.92 30.54 34.56
C THR A 26 8.81 29.38 34.08
N GLY A 27 8.72 28.27 34.75
CA GLY A 27 9.07 26.99 34.16
C GLY A 27 7.86 26.61 33.33
N ASP A 28 7.91 26.89 32.05
CA ASP A 28 7.12 26.18 31.07
C ASP A 28 7.40 24.67 31.28
N ILE A 29 6.57 24.07 32.14
CA ILE A 29 6.47 22.60 32.17
C ILE A 29 5.76 22.24 30.88
N ILE A 30 6.52 22.22 29.76
CA ILE A 30 6.14 21.47 28.59
C ILE A 30 6.18 20.00 29.03
N THR A 31 5.13 19.57 29.68
CA THR A 31 4.84 18.16 29.85
C THR A 31 4.66 17.63 28.42
N LYS A 32 5.76 17.18 27.81
CA LYS A 32 5.66 16.36 26.60
C LYS A 32 4.73 15.21 26.97
N LYS A 33 3.50 15.29 26.47
CA LYS A 33 2.56 14.18 26.56
C LYS A 33 3.33 12.93 26.16
N PRO A 34 3.40 11.86 26.98
CA PRO A 34 4.08 10.66 26.56
C PRO A 34 3.45 10.25 25.22
N VAL A 35 4.28 10.21 24.19
CA VAL A 35 3.86 9.69 22.87
C VAL A 35 3.55 8.23 23.12
N THR A 36 2.28 7.91 23.28
CA THR A 36 1.83 6.54 23.31
C THR A 36 2.17 5.98 21.95
N ILE A 37 3.22 5.16 21.86
CA ILE A 37 3.57 4.41 20.66
C ILE A 37 2.44 3.38 20.50
N VAL A 38 1.41 3.77 19.77
CA VAL A 38 0.38 2.84 19.34
C VAL A 38 1.06 1.90 18.36
N GLN A 39 1.39 0.68 18.79
CA GLN A 39 1.83 -0.36 17.88
C GLN A 39 0.70 -0.62 16.88
N ARG A 40 0.82 -0.08 15.69
CA ARG A 40 -0.14 -0.32 14.62
C ARG A 40 -0.05 -1.79 14.23
N LYS A 41 -1.19 -2.48 14.27
CA LYS A 41 -1.29 -3.87 13.82
C LYS A 41 -0.86 -3.96 12.35
N ILE A 42 0.01 -4.93 12.03
CA ILE A 42 0.39 -5.22 10.64
C ILE A 42 -0.87 -5.62 9.88
N GLN A 43 -1.07 -5.01 8.72
CA GLN A 43 -2.27 -5.18 7.91
C GLN A 43 -2.06 -6.22 6.80
N GLN A 44 -3.13 -6.53 6.07
CA GLN A 44 -3.14 -7.45 4.95
C GLN A 44 -4.01 -6.86 3.83
N THR A 45 -3.56 -7.02 2.59
CA THR A 45 -4.36 -6.68 1.40
C THR A 45 -5.65 -7.50 1.34
N GLY A 46 -5.67 -8.65 2.03
CA GLY A 46 -6.79 -9.59 2.10
C GLY A 46 -6.62 -10.78 1.17
N ASN A 47 -7.26 -11.87 1.54
CA ASN A 47 -7.24 -13.09 0.75
C ASN A 47 -8.35 -13.08 -0.30
N TYR A 48 -8.10 -13.70 -1.45
CA TYR A 48 -9.15 -14.01 -2.40
C TYR A 48 -8.90 -15.35 -3.09
N VAL A 49 -9.97 -15.97 -3.56
CA VAL A 49 -9.92 -17.16 -4.42
C VAL A 49 -10.85 -16.89 -5.60
N GLN A 50 -10.35 -17.10 -6.80
CA GLN A 50 -11.11 -17.02 -8.03
C GLN A 50 -10.95 -18.34 -8.80
N SER A 51 -12.05 -18.85 -9.38
CA SER A 51 -12.04 -19.98 -10.28
C SER A 51 -12.84 -19.62 -11.54
N ARG A 52 -12.22 -19.80 -12.70
CA ARG A 52 -12.81 -19.43 -13.99
C ARG A 52 -12.57 -20.52 -15.04
N LYS A 53 -13.62 -20.90 -15.75
CA LYS A 53 -13.51 -21.80 -16.92
C LYS A 53 -13.17 -20.99 -18.16
N ILE A 54 -12.25 -21.52 -18.99
CA ILE A 54 -11.84 -20.89 -20.24
C ILE A 54 -11.67 -21.94 -21.33
N LYS A 55 -12.08 -21.63 -22.56
CA LYS A 55 -11.79 -22.44 -23.74
C LYS A 55 -10.38 -22.13 -24.22
N TRP A 56 -9.52 -23.12 -24.33
CA TRP A 56 -8.15 -22.97 -24.76
C TRP A 56 -7.62 -24.28 -25.36
N LEU A 57 -6.83 -24.21 -26.43
CA LEU A 57 -6.24 -25.36 -27.12
C LEU A 57 -7.27 -26.45 -27.47
N GLY A 58 -8.48 -26.06 -27.88
CA GLY A 58 -9.56 -27.01 -28.26
C GLY A 58 -10.26 -27.69 -27.07
N GLY A 59 -9.87 -27.41 -25.83
CA GLY A 59 -10.47 -27.95 -24.60
C GLY A 59 -11.00 -26.88 -23.66
N VAL A 60 -11.63 -27.33 -22.57
CA VAL A 60 -12.06 -26.46 -21.46
C VAL A 60 -11.08 -26.66 -20.30
N TYR A 61 -10.52 -25.57 -19.81
CA TYR A 61 -9.65 -25.55 -18.65
C TYR A 61 -10.32 -24.78 -17.50
N THR A 62 -10.02 -25.18 -16.28
CA THR A 62 -10.39 -24.42 -15.08
C THR A 62 -9.13 -23.76 -14.54
N VAL A 63 -9.14 -22.44 -14.47
CA VAL A 63 -8.04 -21.63 -13.93
C VAL A 63 -8.44 -21.15 -12.53
N GLU A 64 -7.65 -21.52 -11.55
CA GLU A 64 -7.82 -21.12 -10.16
C GLU A 64 -6.68 -20.15 -9.78
N THR A 65 -7.01 -19.01 -9.20
CA THR A 65 -6.06 -18.08 -8.62
C THR A 65 -6.39 -17.89 -7.14
N LYS A 66 -5.37 -17.97 -6.28
CA LYS A 66 -5.53 -17.82 -4.83
C LYS A 66 -4.45 -16.90 -4.29
N ARG A 67 -4.85 -15.73 -3.76
CA ARG A 67 -3.97 -14.82 -3.03
C ARG A 67 -4.13 -15.03 -1.54
N VAL A 68 -3.00 -15.11 -0.84
CA VAL A 68 -2.92 -15.13 0.62
C VAL A 68 -1.73 -14.30 1.08
N ALA A 69 -1.89 -13.62 2.22
CA ALA A 69 -0.77 -12.97 2.87
C ALA A 69 0.22 -14.02 3.39
N ASP A 70 1.51 -13.75 3.24
CA ASP A 70 2.58 -14.65 3.70
C ASP A 70 3.43 -13.96 4.76
N THR A 71 3.37 -14.45 5.99
CA THR A 71 4.12 -13.91 7.13
C THR A 71 5.61 -14.21 7.10
N SER A 72 6.06 -15.08 6.20
CA SER A 72 7.47 -15.42 6.00
C SER A 72 8.20 -14.45 5.05
N LEU A 73 7.44 -13.67 4.28
CA LEU A 73 7.98 -12.65 3.38
C LEU A 73 8.33 -11.37 4.14
N PRO A 74 9.26 -10.55 3.63
CA PRO A 74 9.52 -9.23 4.16
C PRO A 74 8.25 -8.39 4.24
N LEU A 75 8.15 -7.57 5.30
CA LEU A 75 7.04 -6.64 5.43
C LEU A 75 7.15 -5.53 4.37
N ILE A 76 6.00 -5.10 3.88
CA ILE A 76 5.86 -3.95 3.00
C ILE A 76 5.52 -2.73 3.87
N GLU A 77 6.23 -1.63 3.66
CA GLU A 77 5.94 -0.35 4.29
C GLU A 77 5.24 0.56 3.28
N ASP A 78 4.00 0.95 3.60
CA ASP A 78 3.22 1.88 2.80
C ASP A 78 2.80 3.06 3.69
N GLY A 79 3.47 4.19 3.49
CA GLY A 79 3.39 5.34 4.36
C GLY A 79 3.76 4.98 5.81
N ASN A 80 2.81 5.13 6.72
CA ASN A 80 2.97 4.80 8.14
C ASN A 80 2.41 3.42 8.52
N THR A 81 2.06 2.59 7.55
CA THR A 81 1.40 1.30 7.76
C THR A 81 2.30 0.17 7.26
N LYS A 82 2.35 -0.93 8.01
CA LYS A 82 3.07 -2.14 7.61
C LYS A 82 2.07 -3.20 7.16
N TYR A 83 2.42 -3.89 6.08
CA TYR A 83 1.61 -4.96 5.51
C TYR A 83 2.43 -6.24 5.36
N TYR A 84 1.76 -7.38 5.49
CA TYR A 84 2.31 -8.64 4.99
C TYR A 84 2.24 -8.64 3.47
N ASP A 85 3.33 -9.03 2.81
CA ASP A 85 3.31 -9.28 1.37
C ASP A 85 2.50 -10.54 1.05
N ASN A 86 2.16 -10.72 -0.22
CA ASN A 86 1.29 -11.78 -0.68
C ASN A 86 2.08 -12.81 -1.49
N LYS A 87 1.56 -14.04 -1.46
CA LYS A 87 1.82 -15.05 -2.47
C LYS A 87 0.52 -15.35 -3.23
N ILE A 88 0.66 -15.61 -4.52
CA ILE A 88 -0.48 -15.90 -5.40
C ILE A 88 -0.22 -17.21 -6.13
N MET A 89 -1.04 -18.20 -5.85
CA MET A 89 -1.02 -19.48 -6.56
C MET A 89 -1.90 -19.40 -7.81
N ILE A 90 -1.37 -19.86 -8.94
CA ILE A 90 -2.13 -20.14 -10.16
C ILE A 90 -2.12 -21.64 -10.35
N ARG A 91 -3.30 -22.23 -10.46
CA ARG A 91 -3.51 -23.64 -10.78
C ARG A 91 -4.42 -23.76 -11.99
N ILE A 92 -4.00 -24.55 -12.97
CA ILE A 92 -4.76 -24.76 -14.20
C ILE A 92 -5.05 -26.25 -14.31
N LEU A 93 -6.33 -26.58 -14.40
CA LEU A 93 -6.82 -27.96 -14.52
C LEU A 93 -7.41 -28.20 -15.90
N ARG A 94 -7.19 -29.38 -16.45
CA ARG A 94 -7.86 -29.86 -17.65
C ARG A 94 -9.29 -30.28 -17.34
N SER A 95 -10.08 -30.55 -18.36
CA SER A 95 -11.50 -30.96 -18.21
C SER A 95 -11.68 -32.28 -17.43
N ASP A 96 -10.66 -33.16 -17.44
CA ASP A 96 -10.63 -34.41 -16.68
C ASP A 96 -10.18 -34.23 -15.22
N GLY A 97 -9.90 -33.00 -14.80
CA GLY A 97 -9.41 -32.68 -13.47
C GLY A 97 -7.91 -32.82 -13.27
N SER A 98 -7.18 -33.30 -14.28
CA SER A 98 -5.71 -33.43 -14.22
C SER A 98 -5.07 -32.02 -14.19
N GLU A 99 -3.98 -31.87 -13.41
CA GLU A 99 -3.25 -30.62 -13.31
C GLU A 99 -2.41 -30.41 -14.59
N PHE A 100 -2.60 -29.25 -15.21
CA PHE A 100 -1.78 -28.80 -16.32
C PHE A 100 -0.63 -27.92 -15.84
N PHE A 101 -0.91 -27.03 -14.88
CA PHE A 101 0.04 -26.06 -14.36
C PHE A 101 -0.27 -25.75 -12.90
N ASN A 102 0.77 -25.59 -12.10
CA ASN A 102 0.65 -25.13 -10.72
C ASN A 102 1.93 -24.40 -10.34
N HIS A 103 1.78 -23.13 -9.99
CA HIS A 103 2.90 -22.29 -9.56
C HIS A 103 2.44 -21.25 -8.55
N THR A 104 3.29 -20.98 -7.57
CA THR A 104 3.06 -19.93 -6.58
C THR A 104 4.03 -18.79 -6.83
N PHE A 105 3.48 -17.63 -7.13
CA PHE A 105 4.20 -16.40 -7.40
C PHE A 105 4.34 -15.55 -6.14
N THR A 106 5.47 -14.88 -6.04
CA THR A 106 5.78 -13.84 -5.08
C THR A 106 6.22 -12.57 -5.82
N LYS A 107 6.39 -11.44 -5.16
CA LYS A 107 6.93 -10.24 -5.78
C LYS A 107 8.29 -10.48 -6.44
N LEU A 108 9.11 -11.39 -5.91
CA LEU A 108 10.44 -11.69 -6.43
C LEU A 108 10.43 -12.20 -7.88
N ASP A 109 9.35 -12.86 -8.30
CA ASP A 109 9.21 -13.34 -9.68
C ASP A 109 9.07 -12.17 -10.69
N PHE A 110 8.69 -10.99 -10.20
CA PHE A 110 8.46 -9.79 -11.00
C PHE A 110 9.58 -8.75 -10.90
N LYS A 111 10.62 -9.00 -10.10
CA LYS A 111 11.66 -8.02 -9.74
C LYS A 111 12.33 -7.34 -10.94
N ASP A 112 12.51 -8.06 -12.05
CA ASP A 112 13.20 -7.56 -13.25
C ASP A 112 12.30 -6.65 -14.11
N TYR A 113 11.01 -6.54 -13.77
CA TYR A 113 9.99 -5.78 -14.50
C TYR A 113 9.43 -4.60 -13.71
N ILE A 114 9.74 -4.52 -12.41
CA ILE A 114 9.37 -3.40 -11.53
C ILE A 114 10.54 -2.44 -11.42
N ASP A 115 10.27 -1.14 -11.54
CA ASP A 115 11.27 -0.09 -11.34
C ASP A 115 11.38 0.31 -9.85
N GLY A 116 12.30 1.23 -9.55
CA GLY A 116 12.61 1.67 -8.19
C GLY A 116 11.40 2.20 -7.41
N THR A 117 10.41 2.78 -8.08
CA THR A 117 9.20 3.34 -7.44
C THR A 117 8.35 2.25 -6.80
N TYR A 118 8.26 1.08 -7.44
CA TYR A 118 7.40 -0.02 -7.00
C TYR A 118 8.17 -1.20 -6.39
N SER A 119 9.50 -1.08 -6.26
CA SER A 119 10.34 -2.14 -5.66
C SER A 119 9.90 -2.48 -4.23
N ASP A 120 9.41 -1.48 -3.49
CA ASP A 120 8.94 -1.61 -2.12
C ASP A 120 7.45 -1.97 -2.00
N GLY A 121 6.73 -2.05 -3.12
CA GLY A 121 5.33 -2.47 -3.17
C GLY A 121 5.11 -3.95 -2.86
N ALA A 122 3.85 -4.36 -2.78
CA ALA A 122 3.40 -5.75 -2.61
C ALA A 122 3.01 -6.39 -3.96
N LEU A 123 3.00 -7.71 -4.04
CA LEU A 123 2.29 -8.42 -5.11
C LEU A 123 0.78 -8.30 -4.86
N VAL A 124 0.11 -7.40 -5.59
CA VAL A 124 -1.28 -7.04 -5.31
C VAL A 124 -2.27 -8.00 -5.95
N GLY A 125 -2.00 -8.45 -7.19
CA GLY A 125 -2.95 -9.29 -7.90
C GLY A 125 -2.33 -10.07 -9.05
N ILE A 126 -2.95 -11.22 -9.37
CA ILE A 126 -2.81 -11.92 -10.63
C ILE A 126 -4.19 -12.46 -10.98
N VAL A 127 -4.75 -12.05 -12.12
CA VAL A 127 -6.10 -12.40 -12.56
C VAL A 127 -6.05 -12.91 -14.00
N LEU A 128 -6.75 -14.01 -14.30
CA LEU A 128 -6.88 -14.48 -15.67
C LEU A 128 -7.59 -13.42 -16.51
N ASP A 129 -6.94 -12.93 -17.55
CA ASP A 129 -7.52 -12.04 -18.53
C ASP A 129 -8.20 -12.85 -19.66
N ARG A 130 -7.41 -13.47 -20.53
CA ARG A 130 -7.91 -14.18 -21.70
C ARG A 130 -6.98 -15.32 -22.14
N ALA A 131 -7.50 -16.14 -23.05
CA ALA A 131 -6.69 -17.06 -23.86
C ALA A 131 -6.39 -16.41 -25.21
N GLU A 132 -5.15 -16.43 -25.64
CA GLU A 132 -4.71 -15.88 -26.91
C GLU A 132 -3.72 -16.82 -27.57
N GLY A 133 -4.15 -17.45 -28.68
CA GLY A 133 -3.36 -18.48 -29.35
C GLY A 133 -2.92 -19.59 -28.39
N ASP A 134 -1.63 -19.80 -28.31
CA ASP A 134 -1.01 -20.84 -27.48
C ASP A 134 -0.78 -20.41 -26.02
N ASN A 135 -1.31 -19.25 -25.59
CA ASN A 135 -1.04 -18.70 -24.26
C ASN A 135 -2.32 -18.40 -23.48
N LEU A 136 -2.25 -18.56 -22.17
CA LEU A 136 -3.15 -17.93 -21.22
C LEU A 136 -2.49 -16.65 -20.71
N LEU A 137 -3.20 -15.54 -20.77
CA LEU A 137 -2.75 -14.23 -20.36
C LEU A 137 -3.38 -13.87 -19.01
N PHE A 138 -2.55 -13.34 -18.12
CA PHE A 138 -2.96 -12.89 -16.81
C PHE A 138 -2.51 -11.43 -16.62
N ALA A 139 -3.42 -10.60 -16.18
CA ALA A 139 -3.06 -9.30 -15.65
C ALA A 139 -2.47 -9.47 -14.25
N ALA A 140 -1.29 -8.94 -14.04
CA ALA A 140 -0.59 -8.95 -12.76
C ALA A 140 -0.31 -7.51 -12.31
N SER A 141 -0.20 -7.29 -11.01
CA SER A 141 0.08 -5.96 -10.46
C SER A 141 0.97 -6.03 -9.22
N VAL A 142 1.95 -5.13 -9.18
CA VAL A 142 2.81 -4.87 -8.01
C VAL A 142 2.67 -3.41 -7.64
N GLY A 143 2.43 -3.10 -6.37
CA GLY A 143 2.21 -1.72 -5.93
C GLY A 143 1.76 -1.61 -4.49
N SER A 144 1.00 -0.57 -4.17
CA SER A 144 0.48 -0.34 -2.82
C SER A 144 -0.43 -1.49 -2.36
N PRO A 145 -0.20 -2.06 -1.16
CA PRO A 145 -1.06 -3.07 -0.57
C PRO A 145 -2.37 -2.48 -0.01
N ASP A 146 -2.51 -1.16 0.06
CA ASP A 146 -3.73 -0.50 0.50
C ASP A 146 -4.84 -0.69 -0.55
N LYS A 147 -5.98 -1.20 -0.12
CA LYS A 147 -7.15 -1.44 -0.99
C LYS A 147 -7.75 -0.16 -1.56
N MET A 148 -7.47 0.99 -0.95
CA MET A 148 -7.97 2.29 -1.38
C MET A 148 -7.00 3.00 -2.33
N SER A 149 -5.80 2.44 -2.52
CA SER A 149 -4.80 2.97 -3.44
C SER A 149 -4.97 2.34 -4.83
N ASP A 150 -4.75 3.13 -5.85
CA ASP A 150 -4.64 2.73 -7.25
C ASP A 150 -3.19 2.78 -7.78
N GLU A 151 -2.23 2.94 -6.86
CA GLU A 151 -0.80 2.97 -7.19
C GLU A 151 -0.24 1.57 -7.41
N TYR A 152 -0.05 1.18 -8.65
CA TYR A 152 0.57 -0.08 -9.04
C TYR A 152 1.17 -0.02 -10.45
N ILE A 153 2.14 -0.89 -10.71
CA ILE A 153 2.63 -1.13 -12.07
C ILE A 153 1.86 -2.33 -12.67
N PRO A 154 1.25 -2.14 -13.84
CA PRO A 154 0.58 -3.23 -14.55
C PRO A 154 1.62 -4.11 -15.25
N LEU A 155 1.43 -5.41 -15.13
CA LEU A 155 2.31 -6.43 -15.68
C LEU A 155 1.48 -7.50 -16.40
N LEU A 156 2.02 -8.05 -17.47
CA LEU A 156 1.44 -9.15 -18.22
C LEU A 156 2.22 -10.43 -17.92
N LEU A 157 1.52 -11.42 -17.35
CA LEU A 157 2.05 -12.77 -17.14
C LEU A 157 1.42 -13.71 -18.15
N LYS A 158 2.22 -14.51 -18.85
CA LYS A 158 1.79 -15.48 -19.85
C LYS A 158 2.17 -16.89 -19.41
N VAL A 159 1.24 -17.83 -19.55
CA VAL A 159 1.49 -19.26 -19.41
C VAL A 159 1.28 -19.91 -20.77
N SER A 160 2.33 -20.47 -21.35
CA SER A 160 2.28 -21.09 -22.65
C SER A 160 1.67 -22.50 -22.61
N ARG A 161 1.34 -23.05 -23.77
CA ARG A 161 0.87 -24.45 -23.92
C ARG A 161 1.87 -25.51 -23.41
N GLN A 162 3.15 -25.12 -23.22
CA GLN A 162 4.15 -26.00 -22.61
C GLN A 162 4.30 -25.74 -21.09
N GLY A 163 3.48 -24.89 -20.50
CA GLY A 163 3.60 -24.51 -19.11
C GLY A 163 4.76 -23.55 -18.81
N LYS A 164 5.37 -22.94 -19.84
CA LYS A 164 6.41 -21.91 -19.63
C LYS A 164 5.76 -20.59 -19.22
N VAL A 165 6.36 -19.95 -18.22
CA VAL A 165 5.96 -18.62 -17.75
C VAL A 165 6.84 -17.57 -18.42
N SER A 166 6.24 -16.46 -18.85
CA SER A 166 6.94 -15.23 -19.22
C SER A 166 6.22 -14.03 -18.65
N ILE A 167 6.98 -13.00 -18.27
CA ILE A 167 6.49 -11.77 -17.67
C ILE A 167 6.98 -10.60 -18.50
N SER A 168 6.18 -9.54 -18.64
CA SER A 168 6.54 -8.28 -19.27
C SER A 168 5.75 -7.13 -18.65
N LYS A 169 6.17 -5.90 -18.87
CA LYS A 169 5.32 -4.74 -18.56
C LYS A 169 4.10 -4.76 -19.48
N ASP A 170 2.94 -4.39 -18.95
CA ASP A 170 1.74 -4.21 -19.76
C ASP A 170 1.71 -2.76 -20.28
N THR A 171 2.09 -2.58 -21.54
CA THR A 171 2.12 -1.27 -22.20
C THR A 171 0.79 -0.90 -22.86
N GLN A 172 -0.20 -1.79 -22.88
CA GLN A 172 -1.50 -1.52 -23.51
C GLN A 172 -2.40 -0.65 -22.65
N LEU A 173 -2.20 -0.64 -21.34
CA LEU A 173 -2.95 0.24 -20.43
C LEU A 173 -2.49 1.70 -20.50
N ASP A 174 -1.23 1.98 -20.90
CA ASP A 174 -0.72 3.34 -21.04
C ASP A 174 -1.16 4.04 -22.34
N THR A 175 -1.60 3.30 -23.35
CA THR A 175 -2.02 3.88 -24.65
C THR A 175 -3.53 4.20 -24.71
N GLY A 176 -4.33 3.72 -23.76
CA GLY A 176 -5.77 3.95 -23.72
C GLY A 176 -6.21 5.34 -23.28
N SER A 177 -5.33 6.16 -22.74
CA SER A 177 -5.66 7.50 -22.21
C SER A 177 -5.22 8.68 -23.07
N SER A 178 -4.47 8.44 -24.18
CA SER A 178 -3.93 9.52 -25.01
C SER A 178 -4.59 9.68 -26.40
N GLU A 179 -5.50 8.81 -26.82
CA GLU A 179 -6.16 8.92 -28.12
C GLU A 179 -7.59 9.45 -28.12
N ALA A 180 -8.14 9.82 -26.95
CA ALA A 180 -9.52 10.31 -26.84
C ALA A 180 -9.66 11.84 -26.82
N SER A 181 -8.61 12.64 -27.08
CA SER A 181 -8.67 14.11 -26.94
C SER A 181 -8.26 14.94 -28.15
N GLU A 182 -8.09 14.35 -29.36
CA GLU A 182 -7.72 15.14 -30.55
C GLU A 182 -8.62 14.98 -31.80
N GLN A 183 -9.85 14.53 -31.66
CA GLN A 183 -10.81 14.56 -32.76
C GLN A 183 -12.15 15.11 -32.29
N ASP A 184 -12.25 16.40 -32.05
CA ASP A 184 -13.48 17.18 -32.22
C ASP A 184 -13.28 18.70 -32.02
N LEU A 185 -12.46 19.35 -32.83
CA LEU A 185 -12.47 20.80 -32.98
C LEU A 185 -11.90 21.21 -34.35
N SER A 186 -12.55 20.80 -35.42
CA SER A 186 -12.41 21.51 -36.70
C SER A 186 -13.55 21.12 -37.62
N GLU A 187 -14.65 21.86 -37.53
CA GLU A 187 -15.55 22.19 -38.64
C GLU A 187 -16.77 22.93 -38.08
N GLU A 188 -16.65 24.25 -37.99
CA GLU A 188 -17.75 25.22 -38.26
C GLU A 188 -17.18 26.64 -38.17
N GLU A 189 -16.59 27.08 -39.26
CA GLU A 189 -16.72 28.46 -39.71
C GLU A 189 -16.62 28.47 -41.24
N GLY A 190 -17.77 28.73 -41.85
CA GLY A 190 -17.81 28.98 -43.27
C GLY A 190 -19.23 28.93 -43.86
N MET A 191 -20.05 29.92 -43.50
CA MET A 191 -20.93 30.65 -44.45
C MET A 191 -21.82 31.64 -43.69
#